data_2a0ab95b48848df116fc2f560d3fd7c2
#
_entry.id   2a0ab95b48848df116fc2f560d3fd7c2
#
_cell.length_a   1.000
_cell.length_b   1.000
_cell.length_c   1.000
_cell.angle_alpha   90.00
_cell.angle_beta   90.00
_cell.angle_gamma   90.00
#
_symmetry.space_group_name_H-M   'P 1'
#
loop_
_entity.id
_entity.type
_entity.pdbx_description
1 polymer ?
#
loop_
_entity_poly.entity_id
_entity_poly.type
_entity_poly.pdbx_seq_one_letter_code
_entity_poly.pdbx_strand_id
1 'polypeptide(L)'
;MAYAGFWRRLGAFGLDALLYLALTAPVRVALFGREAFTGPAETTPAFLLMDVLLGWLLPLLAILWCWQRWGATPGKWLMEIQVLDTRSLQPPSWRQGALRLLGYLVSAALFYLGFLWIAFDRRKQGLHDKLANTVVVRRSPDVAEDSFGSLERLMEGWR
;
A
#
# COMPACT_ATOMS: atom_id res chain seq x y z
N MET A 1 -6.94 -14.48 -15.38
CA MET A 1 -6.29 -13.49 -14.51
C MET A 1 -4.87 -13.92 -14.17
N ALA A 2 -3.87 -13.07 -14.34
CA ALA A 2 -2.48 -13.36 -13.97
C ALA A 2 -2.20 -12.84 -12.55
N TYR A 3 -1.76 -13.70 -11.64
CA TYR A 3 -1.42 -13.32 -10.28
C TYR A 3 -0.08 -12.58 -10.22
N ALA A 4 0.04 -11.61 -9.32
CA ALA A 4 1.27 -10.87 -9.11
C ALA A 4 2.23 -11.67 -8.22
N GLY A 5 3.40 -12.01 -8.76
CA GLY A 5 4.45 -12.71 -8.02
C GLY A 5 5.14 -11.83 -6.97
N PHE A 6 6.01 -12.46 -6.16
CA PHE A 6 6.75 -11.84 -5.07
C PHE A 6 7.55 -10.59 -5.50
N TRP A 7 8.33 -10.69 -6.58
CA TRP A 7 9.22 -9.60 -7.02
C TRP A 7 8.48 -8.34 -7.45
N ARG A 8 7.33 -8.48 -8.13
CA ARG A 8 6.50 -7.31 -8.49
C ARG A 8 5.94 -6.61 -7.26
N ARG A 9 5.55 -7.36 -6.24
CA ARG A 9 5.04 -6.80 -4.98
C ARG A 9 6.15 -6.14 -4.19
N LEU A 10 7.36 -6.71 -4.18
CA LEU A 10 8.54 -6.12 -3.57
C LEU A 10 8.93 -4.81 -4.26
N GLY A 11 8.93 -4.78 -5.60
CA GLY A 11 9.16 -3.56 -6.37
C GLY A 11 8.12 -2.48 -6.09
N ALA A 12 6.82 -2.85 -6.03
CA ALA A 12 5.75 -1.93 -5.66
C ALA A 12 5.94 -1.35 -4.25
N PHE A 13 6.32 -2.19 -3.28
CA PHE A 13 6.62 -1.75 -1.92
C PHE A 13 7.83 -0.77 -1.89
N GLY A 14 8.90 -1.07 -2.64
CA GLY A 14 10.05 -0.18 -2.76
C GLY A 14 9.68 1.19 -3.34
N LEU A 15 8.84 1.22 -4.38
CA LEU A 15 8.34 2.47 -4.97
C LEU A 15 7.47 3.27 -3.98
N ASP A 16 6.58 2.58 -3.25
CA ASP A 16 5.76 3.22 -2.21
C ASP A 16 6.65 3.79 -1.09
N ALA A 17 7.70 3.05 -0.67
CA ALA A 17 8.65 3.52 0.35
C ALA A 17 9.46 4.73 -0.12
N LEU A 18 9.92 4.76 -1.37
CA LEU A 18 10.62 5.90 -1.96
C LEU A 18 9.71 7.13 -2.05
N LEU A 19 8.47 6.95 -2.49
CA LEU A 19 7.48 8.03 -2.54
C LEU A 19 7.19 8.57 -1.15
N TYR A 20 6.98 7.69 -0.17
CA TYR A 20 6.78 8.07 1.23
C TYR A 20 7.97 8.89 1.76
N LEU A 21 9.19 8.43 1.54
CA LEU A 21 10.40 9.11 1.96
C LEU A 21 10.52 10.49 1.29
N ALA A 22 10.30 10.56 -0.03
CA ALA A 22 10.36 11.82 -0.78
C ALA A 22 9.35 12.87 -0.28
N LEU A 23 8.17 12.43 0.17
CA LEU A 23 7.14 13.33 0.69
C LEU A 23 7.37 13.74 2.15
N THR A 24 7.83 12.81 2.99
CA THR A 24 7.93 13.05 4.43
C THR A 24 9.28 13.60 4.88
N ALA A 25 10.39 13.24 4.21
CA ALA A 25 11.72 13.68 4.62
C ALA A 25 11.88 15.22 4.58
N PRO A 26 11.44 15.96 3.54
CA PRO A 26 11.53 17.42 3.54
C PRO A 26 10.76 18.06 4.70
N VAL A 27 9.56 17.53 5.01
CA VAL A 27 8.73 18.02 6.12
C VAL A 27 9.42 17.77 7.45
N ARG A 28 9.95 16.57 7.67
CA ARG A 28 10.69 16.23 8.90
C ARG A 28 11.93 17.08 9.08
N VAL A 29 12.68 17.30 7.99
CA VAL A 29 13.88 18.18 8.03
C VAL A 29 13.49 19.63 8.32
N ALA A 30 12.42 20.13 7.74
CA ALA A 30 11.95 21.49 7.99
C ALA A 30 11.50 21.70 9.44
N LEU A 31 10.90 20.68 10.07
CA LEU A 31 10.41 20.76 11.45
C LEU A 31 11.50 20.49 12.50
N PHE A 32 12.40 19.55 12.26
CA PHE A 32 13.33 19.02 13.25
C PHE A 32 14.81 19.14 12.83
N GLY A 33 15.10 19.72 11.65
CA GLY A 33 16.46 19.86 11.17
C GLY A 33 17.19 18.51 11.08
N ARG A 34 18.42 18.47 11.60
CA ARG A 34 19.25 17.25 11.59
C ARG A 34 18.68 16.14 12.48
N GLU A 35 17.94 16.49 13.53
CA GLU A 35 17.32 15.54 14.45
C GLU A 35 16.25 14.66 13.76
N ALA A 36 15.74 15.08 12.61
CA ALA A 36 14.85 14.27 11.78
C ALA A 36 15.42 12.89 11.41
N PHE A 37 16.75 12.75 11.35
CA PHE A 37 17.45 11.52 10.99
C PHE A 37 18.17 10.84 12.14
N THR A 38 18.67 11.62 13.10
CA THR A 38 19.46 11.12 14.24
C THR A 38 18.61 10.84 15.46
N GLY A 39 17.36 11.32 15.47
CA GLY A 39 16.53 11.41 16.64
C GLY A 39 16.92 12.63 17.51
N PRO A 40 16.01 13.19 18.30
CA PRO A 40 16.29 14.28 19.19
C PRO A 40 17.15 13.82 20.38
N ALA A 41 18.01 14.70 20.88
CA ALA A 41 18.78 14.46 22.10
C ALA A 41 17.85 14.27 23.32
N GLU A 42 16.74 14.98 23.33
CA GLU A 42 15.64 14.81 24.30
C GLU A 42 14.32 14.63 23.55
N THR A 43 13.58 13.59 23.90
CA THR A 43 12.30 13.27 23.25
C THR A 43 11.22 14.22 23.77
N THR A 44 10.84 15.19 22.96
CA THR A 44 9.73 16.10 23.28
C THR A 44 8.38 15.50 22.88
N PRO A 45 7.27 15.84 23.58
CA PRO A 45 5.93 15.40 23.19
C PRO A 45 5.56 15.80 21.75
N ALA A 46 6.01 16.97 21.29
CA ALA A 46 5.78 17.42 19.92
C ALA A 46 6.49 16.53 18.88
N PHE A 47 7.72 16.13 19.15
CA PHE A 47 8.46 15.20 18.28
C PHE A 47 7.76 13.84 18.21
N LEU A 48 7.37 13.28 19.36
CA LEU A 48 6.64 12.00 19.41
C LEU A 48 5.32 12.07 18.63
N LEU A 49 4.54 13.13 18.83
CA LEU A 49 3.29 13.32 18.12
C LEU A 49 3.50 13.36 16.61
N MET A 50 4.48 14.14 16.14
CA MET A 50 4.79 14.25 14.72
C MET A 50 5.34 12.94 14.16
N ASP A 51 6.17 12.22 14.90
CA ASP A 51 6.70 10.93 14.48
C ASP A 51 5.58 9.88 14.32
N VAL A 52 4.65 9.82 15.25
CA VAL A 52 3.48 8.95 15.17
C VAL A 52 2.57 9.36 14.01
N LEU A 53 2.28 10.64 13.86
CA LEU A 53 1.40 11.13 12.79
C LEU A 53 2.00 10.92 11.41
N LEU A 54 3.21 11.41 11.16
CA LEU A 54 3.85 11.34 9.84
C LEU A 54 4.47 9.98 9.58
N GLY A 55 5.03 9.33 10.62
CA GLY A 55 5.72 8.05 10.48
C GLY A 55 4.77 6.85 10.34
N TRP A 56 3.63 6.89 10.99
CA TRP A 56 2.75 5.71 11.10
C TRP A 56 1.31 5.98 10.69
N LEU A 57 0.64 6.95 11.30
CA LEU A 57 -0.80 7.12 11.16
C LEU A 57 -1.21 7.55 9.75
N LEU A 58 -0.61 8.62 9.22
CA LEU A 58 -0.94 9.12 7.89
C LEU A 58 -0.63 8.10 6.78
N PRO A 59 0.55 7.44 6.75
CA PRO A 59 0.82 6.40 5.75
C PRO A 59 -0.15 5.23 5.84
N LEU A 60 -0.49 4.80 7.05
CA LEU A 60 -1.43 3.71 7.28
C LEU A 60 -2.82 4.03 6.71
N LEU A 61 -3.34 5.22 7.05
CA LEU A 61 -4.64 5.68 6.56
C LEU A 61 -4.63 5.87 5.03
N ALA A 62 -3.55 6.42 4.48
CA ALA A 62 -3.38 6.57 3.03
C ALA A 62 -3.37 5.22 2.30
N ILE A 63 -2.66 4.22 2.82
CA ILE A 63 -2.64 2.87 2.26
C ILE A 63 -4.04 2.25 2.28
N LEU A 64 -4.75 2.32 3.42
CA LEU A 64 -6.11 1.78 3.55
C LEU A 64 -7.07 2.45 2.59
N TRP A 65 -7.00 3.77 2.49
CA TRP A 65 -7.84 4.55 1.57
C TRP A 65 -7.56 4.19 0.10
N CYS A 66 -6.27 4.11 -0.29
CA CYS A 66 -5.86 3.69 -1.63
C CYS A 66 -6.36 2.27 -1.97
N TRP A 67 -6.27 1.33 -1.02
CA TRP A 67 -6.76 -0.03 -1.25
C TRP A 67 -8.26 -0.07 -1.45
N GLN A 68 -9.01 0.68 -0.63
CA GLN A 68 -10.46 0.70 -0.74
C GLN A 68 -10.91 1.42 -2.03
N ARG A 69 -10.27 2.52 -2.37
CA ARG A 69 -10.72 3.35 -3.50
C ARG A 69 -10.32 2.77 -4.86
N TRP A 70 -9.09 2.25 -4.95
CA TRP A 70 -8.50 1.79 -6.21
C TRP A 70 -7.97 0.36 -6.17
N GLY A 71 -7.96 -0.30 -5.03
CA GLY A 71 -7.33 -1.59 -4.85
C GLY A 71 -5.80 -1.57 -4.99
N ALA A 72 -5.19 -0.39 -5.09
CA ALA A 72 -3.75 -0.25 -5.32
C ALA A 72 -3.18 1.00 -4.65
N THR A 73 -1.97 0.92 -4.12
CA THR A 73 -1.13 2.05 -3.75
C THR A 73 -0.44 2.61 -5.00
N PRO A 74 0.13 3.82 -4.99
CA PRO A 74 0.86 4.38 -6.13
C PRO A 74 1.94 3.45 -6.68
N GLY A 75 2.76 2.83 -5.82
CA GLY A 75 3.78 1.86 -6.25
C GLY A 75 3.19 0.61 -6.88
N LYS A 76 2.06 0.11 -6.36
CA LYS A 76 1.34 -1.02 -6.99
C LYS A 76 0.75 -0.62 -8.34
N TRP A 77 0.26 0.60 -8.44
CA TRP A 77 -0.28 1.12 -9.70
C TRP A 77 0.79 1.20 -10.79
N LEU A 78 1.99 1.72 -10.45
CA LEU A 78 3.15 1.76 -11.35
C LEU A 78 3.65 0.37 -11.76
N MET A 79 3.52 -0.62 -10.88
CA MET A 79 3.89 -2.02 -11.16
C MET A 79 2.76 -2.81 -11.83
N GLU A 80 1.67 -2.13 -12.22
CA GLU A 80 0.49 -2.72 -12.87
C GLU A 80 -0.10 -3.89 -12.08
N ILE A 81 -0.20 -3.74 -10.75
CA ILE A 81 -0.80 -4.74 -9.87
C ILE A 81 -1.89 -4.13 -9.00
N GLN A 82 -2.92 -4.93 -8.73
CA GLN A 82 -4.09 -4.51 -7.97
C GLN A 82 -4.50 -5.59 -6.97
N VAL A 83 -4.93 -5.16 -5.80
CA VAL A 83 -5.50 -5.99 -4.75
C VAL A 83 -7.00 -6.08 -4.95
N LEU A 84 -7.53 -7.28 -5.01
CA LEU A 84 -8.97 -7.54 -5.19
C LEU A 84 -9.45 -8.52 -4.13
N ASP A 85 -10.71 -8.41 -3.76
CA ASP A 85 -11.44 -9.45 -3.04
C ASP A 85 -11.55 -10.70 -3.92
N THR A 86 -11.30 -11.88 -3.35
CA THR A 86 -11.36 -13.16 -4.07
C THR A 86 -12.75 -13.54 -4.57
N ARG A 87 -13.82 -12.99 -3.99
CA ARG A 87 -15.21 -13.31 -4.30
C ARG A 87 -15.83 -12.32 -5.28
N SER A 88 -15.76 -11.03 -4.94
CA SER A 88 -16.39 -9.97 -5.72
C SER A 88 -15.52 -9.44 -6.86
N LEU A 89 -14.20 -9.69 -6.83
CA LEU A 89 -13.20 -9.13 -7.73
C LEU A 89 -13.20 -7.60 -7.75
N GLN A 90 -13.70 -6.99 -6.69
CA GLN A 90 -13.69 -5.55 -6.45
C GLN A 90 -12.54 -5.15 -5.52
N PRO A 91 -12.19 -3.86 -5.41
CA PRO A 91 -11.27 -3.38 -4.39
C PRO A 91 -11.68 -3.87 -2.99
N PRO A 92 -10.71 -4.16 -2.11
CA PRO A 92 -11.00 -4.71 -0.80
C PRO A 92 -11.75 -3.71 0.10
N SER A 93 -12.65 -4.21 0.92
CA SER A 93 -13.34 -3.44 1.95
C SER A 93 -12.37 -2.97 3.05
N TRP A 94 -12.79 -2.00 3.88
CA TRP A 94 -12.04 -1.54 5.06
C TRP A 94 -11.67 -2.69 6.01
N ARG A 95 -12.59 -3.63 6.22
CA ARG A 95 -12.34 -4.81 7.06
C ARG A 95 -11.23 -5.68 6.48
N GLN A 96 -11.26 -5.92 5.20
CA GLN A 96 -10.22 -6.68 4.51
C GLN A 96 -8.87 -5.95 4.53
N GLY A 97 -8.88 -4.63 4.35
CA GLY A 97 -7.68 -3.80 4.52
C GLY A 97 -7.07 -3.92 5.92
N ALA A 98 -7.90 -3.80 6.96
CA ALA A 98 -7.46 -3.96 8.35
C ALA A 98 -6.92 -5.37 8.63
N LEU A 99 -7.59 -6.43 8.15
CA LEU A 99 -7.11 -7.81 8.27
C LEU A 99 -5.78 -8.03 7.55
N ARG A 100 -5.56 -7.37 6.42
CA ARG A 100 -4.27 -7.40 5.72
C ARG A 100 -3.15 -6.78 6.56
N LEU A 101 -3.42 -5.64 7.22
CA LEU A 101 -2.45 -5.00 8.11
C LEU A 101 -2.10 -5.88 9.30
N LEU A 102 -3.11 -6.50 9.93
CA LEU A 102 -2.87 -7.50 10.98
C LEU A 102 -2.02 -8.67 10.45
N GLY A 103 -2.33 -9.14 9.24
CA GLY A 103 -1.54 -10.17 8.57
C GLY A 103 -0.10 -9.76 8.28
N TYR A 104 0.19 -8.48 8.04
CA TYR A 104 1.56 -7.97 7.94
C TYR A 104 2.28 -8.02 9.29
N LEU A 105 1.61 -7.64 10.39
CA LEU A 105 2.18 -7.75 11.74
C LEU A 105 2.52 -9.22 12.09
N VAL A 106 1.58 -10.14 11.81
CA VAL A 106 1.81 -11.58 12.00
C VAL A 106 2.98 -12.07 11.12
N SER A 107 3.04 -11.64 9.86
CA SER A 107 4.14 -12.02 8.96
C SER A 107 5.48 -11.48 9.43
N ALA A 108 5.51 -10.27 9.99
CA ALA A 108 6.72 -9.67 10.57
C ALA A 108 7.16 -10.44 11.83
N ALA A 109 6.22 -10.79 12.72
CA ALA A 109 6.48 -11.61 13.91
C ALA A 109 7.02 -13.00 13.55
N LEU A 110 6.66 -13.55 12.40
CA LEU A 110 7.17 -14.80 11.84
C LEU A 110 8.39 -14.60 10.92
N PHE A 111 9.25 -13.64 11.21
CA PHE A 111 10.45 -13.34 10.42
C PHE A 111 10.20 -13.19 8.91
N TYR A 112 9.09 -12.53 8.56
CA TYR A 112 8.64 -12.30 7.18
C TYR A 112 8.34 -13.56 6.35
N LEU A 113 8.28 -14.75 6.96
CA LEU A 113 7.95 -16.01 6.26
C LEU A 113 6.57 -15.95 5.59
N GLY A 114 5.63 -15.19 6.15
CA GLY A 114 4.31 -14.97 5.54
C GLY A 114 4.36 -14.25 4.18
N PHE A 115 5.40 -13.45 3.92
CA PHE A 115 5.63 -12.84 2.61
C PHE A 115 6.36 -13.79 1.66
N LEU A 116 7.32 -14.56 2.15
CA LEU A 116 8.03 -15.57 1.35
C LEU A 116 7.06 -16.63 0.82
N TRP A 117 5.99 -16.93 1.56
CA TRP A 117 4.93 -17.85 1.13
C TRP A 117 4.35 -17.52 -0.24
N ILE A 118 4.34 -16.24 -0.65
CA ILE A 118 3.89 -15.80 -1.98
C ILE A 118 4.62 -16.50 -3.12
N ALA A 119 5.90 -16.81 -2.94
CA ALA A 119 6.72 -17.46 -3.97
C ALA A 119 6.23 -18.90 -4.27
N PHE A 120 5.72 -19.58 -3.26
CA PHE A 120 5.34 -21.01 -3.31
C PHE A 120 3.84 -21.22 -3.54
N ASP A 121 3.00 -20.27 -3.19
CA ASP A 121 1.54 -20.40 -3.30
C ASP A 121 1.07 -20.36 -4.76
N ARG A 122 0.13 -21.25 -5.14
CA ARG A 122 -0.43 -21.32 -6.51
C ARG A 122 -1.12 -20.03 -6.93
N ARG A 123 -1.81 -19.36 -6.02
CA ARG A 123 -2.49 -18.07 -6.24
C ARG A 123 -1.61 -16.87 -5.91
N LYS A 124 -0.31 -17.12 -5.61
CA LYS A 124 0.64 -16.09 -5.19
C LYS A 124 0.13 -15.23 -4.03
N GLN A 125 -0.58 -15.87 -3.07
CA GLN A 125 -1.12 -15.22 -1.88
C GLN A 125 -0.11 -15.34 -0.72
N GLY A 126 0.16 -14.22 -0.05
CA GLY A 126 0.83 -14.21 1.24
C GLY A 126 -0.13 -14.55 2.38
N LEU A 127 0.39 -14.69 3.60
CA LEU A 127 -0.44 -14.94 4.78
C LEU A 127 -1.50 -13.85 4.98
N HIS A 128 -1.12 -12.59 4.83
CA HIS A 128 -2.00 -11.43 4.91
C HIS A 128 -3.11 -11.43 3.84
N ASP A 129 -2.82 -11.95 2.64
CA ASP A 129 -3.81 -12.08 1.57
C ASP A 129 -4.86 -13.16 1.92
N LYS A 130 -4.39 -14.29 2.48
CA LYS A 130 -5.26 -15.40 2.88
C LYS A 130 -6.17 -15.02 4.05
N LEU A 131 -5.63 -14.34 5.07
CA LEU A 131 -6.40 -13.84 6.20
C LEU A 131 -7.51 -12.88 5.78
N ALA A 132 -7.24 -12.02 4.81
CA ALA A 132 -8.20 -11.04 4.33
C ALA A 132 -9.07 -11.52 3.15
N ASN A 133 -8.91 -12.77 2.68
CA ASN A 133 -9.57 -13.28 1.48
C ASN A 133 -9.38 -12.37 0.26
N THR A 134 -8.15 -11.92 0.03
CA THR A 134 -7.77 -11.06 -1.10
C THR A 134 -6.75 -11.74 -2.00
N VAL A 135 -6.65 -11.29 -3.23
CA VAL A 135 -5.61 -11.68 -4.20
C VAL A 135 -4.97 -10.43 -4.78
N VAL A 136 -3.73 -10.56 -5.24
CA VAL A 136 -3.09 -9.49 -6.01
C VAL A 136 -2.89 -10.00 -7.44
N VAL A 137 -3.50 -9.27 -8.37
CA VAL A 137 -3.50 -9.61 -9.79
C VAL A 137 -2.76 -8.56 -10.60
N ARG A 138 -2.32 -8.94 -11.79
CA ARG A 138 -1.83 -7.98 -12.78
C ARG A 138 -3.02 -7.21 -13.35
N ARG A 139 -2.88 -5.92 -13.49
CA ARG A 139 -3.87 -5.07 -14.15
C ARG A 139 -3.77 -5.33 -15.65
N SER A 140 -4.86 -5.74 -16.29
CA SER A 140 -4.91 -5.83 -17.75
C SER A 140 -5.05 -4.42 -18.34
N PRO A 141 -4.45 -4.13 -19.51
CA PRO A 141 -4.61 -2.84 -20.20
C PRO A 141 -6.06 -2.45 -20.40
N ASP A 142 -6.93 -3.41 -20.70
CA ASP A 142 -8.36 -3.24 -20.93
C ASP A 142 -9.10 -2.58 -19.75
N VAL A 143 -8.66 -2.87 -18.49
CA VAL A 143 -9.26 -2.25 -17.28
C VAL A 143 -8.74 -0.82 -17.05
N ALA A 144 -7.57 -0.49 -17.60
CA ALA A 144 -7.02 0.86 -17.56
C ALA A 144 -7.79 1.81 -18.51
N GLU A 145 -8.10 1.36 -19.71
CA GLU A 145 -8.89 2.14 -20.68
C GLU A 145 -10.28 2.48 -20.17
N ASP A 146 -10.98 1.52 -19.53
CA ASP A 146 -12.29 1.79 -18.90
C ASP A 146 -12.21 2.83 -17.77
N SER A 147 -11.10 2.89 -17.05
CA SER A 147 -10.90 3.89 -15.98
C SER A 147 -10.61 5.28 -16.55
N PHE A 148 -9.83 5.38 -17.63
CA PHE A 148 -9.58 6.65 -18.33
C PHE A 148 -10.81 7.12 -19.11
N GLY A 149 -11.48 6.23 -19.80
CA GLY A 149 -12.74 6.55 -20.52
C GLY A 149 -13.88 6.97 -19.59
N SER A 150 -13.87 6.53 -18.32
CA SER A 150 -14.83 7.04 -17.33
C SER A 150 -14.46 8.44 -16.82
N LEU A 151 -13.18 8.77 -16.73
CA LEU A 151 -12.71 10.12 -16.38
C LEU A 151 -12.98 11.11 -17.54
N GLU A 152 -12.74 10.72 -18.78
CA GLU A 152 -13.08 11.55 -19.95
C GLU A 152 -14.58 11.85 -20.02
N ARG A 153 -15.44 10.85 -19.84
CA ARG A 153 -16.90 11.04 -19.79
C ARG A 153 -17.35 11.96 -18.65
N LEU A 154 -16.70 11.90 -17.49
CA LEU A 154 -16.97 12.83 -16.39
C LEU A 154 -16.53 14.25 -16.73
N MET A 155 -15.42 14.43 -17.42
CA MET A 155 -14.93 15.76 -17.83
C MET A 155 -15.76 16.36 -18.98
N GLU A 156 -16.27 15.56 -19.91
CA GLU A 156 -17.17 16.01 -20.98
C GLU A 156 -18.53 16.49 -20.45
N GLY A 157 -19.03 15.88 -19.37
CA GLY A 157 -20.28 16.31 -18.71
C GLY A 157 -20.19 17.66 -17.98
N TRP A 158 -19.00 18.26 -17.88
CA TRP A 158 -18.76 19.58 -17.26
C TRP A 158 -18.50 20.70 -18.28
N ARG A 159 -18.59 20.42 -19.59
CA ARG A 159 -18.58 21.40 -20.69
C ARG A 159 -19.98 21.66 -21.21
#